data_4ade622032e9fe396d287d12c19957cf
#
_entry.id   4ade622032e9fe396d287d12c19957cf
#
_cell.length_a   1.000
_cell.length_b   1.000
_cell.length_c   1.000
_cell.angle_alpha   90.00
_cell.angle_beta   90.00
_cell.angle_gamma   90.00
#
_symmetry.space_group_name_H-M   'P 1'
#
loop_
_entity.id
_entity.type
_entity.pdbx_description
1 polymer ?
#
loop_
_entity_poly.entity_id
_entity_poly.type
_entity_poly.pdbx_seq_one_letter_code
_entity_poly.pdbx_strand_id
1 'polypeptide(L)'
;KEVKKMFDIAIIGSGPAGISAAINCKIRNKSFVLFGQNELSHKVEISEKINNYPGLPNITGEELNAKMREHLNSMEIEITDERITGIYKMKDKFTLLADRKMFEARAVILCLGAETVKPLPNERELLGRGVSYCATCDGMLYKDKKIAVFCDNADSEEEVEYLSELASEVYYSHRFESKIDKANVTHLESRITAVIGDGKVSGIELADGTKLDVDGVFFIKQAVAADVLLNKLEVEQGSIVVDRNMKTSIDGCFAAVILD
;
A
#
# COMPACT_ATOMS: atom_id res chain seq x y z
N LYS A 1 25.54 -0.47 16.52
CA LYS A 1 24.05 -0.65 16.60
C LYS A 1 23.46 0.71 16.36
N GLU A 2 22.93 0.96 15.18
CA GLU A 2 22.11 2.15 14.93
C GLU A 2 20.93 2.10 15.89
N VAL A 3 20.76 3.14 16.69
CA VAL A 3 19.58 3.31 17.53
C VAL A 3 18.42 3.59 16.57
N LYS A 4 17.55 2.61 16.35
CA LYS A 4 16.35 2.80 15.55
C LYS A 4 15.57 3.95 16.15
N LYS A 5 15.39 5.03 15.39
CA LYS A 5 14.62 6.20 15.80
C LYS A 5 13.15 5.77 15.97
N MET A 6 12.64 5.82 17.20
CA MET A 6 11.23 5.58 17.45
C MET A 6 10.47 6.90 17.34
N PHE A 7 9.45 6.93 16.48
CA PHE A 7 8.56 8.08 16.32
C PHE A 7 7.42 8.04 17.34
N ASP A 8 6.88 9.20 17.66
CA ASP A 8 5.61 9.24 18.41
C ASP A 8 4.47 8.75 17.52
N ILE A 9 4.47 9.13 16.24
CA ILE A 9 3.38 8.86 15.30
C ILE A 9 3.94 8.48 13.94
N ALA A 10 3.41 7.41 13.34
CA ALA A 10 3.55 7.10 11.92
C ALA A 10 2.23 7.41 11.21
N ILE A 11 2.30 8.19 10.14
CA ILE A 11 1.15 8.58 9.32
C ILE A 11 1.31 7.88 7.97
N ILE A 12 0.31 7.09 7.56
CA ILE A 12 0.35 6.33 6.31
C ILE A 12 -0.64 6.94 5.33
N GLY A 13 -0.12 7.54 4.28
CA GLY A 13 -0.83 8.22 3.22
C GLY A 13 -0.57 9.72 3.19
N SER A 14 -0.15 10.24 2.02
CA SER A 14 0.17 11.65 1.73
C SER A 14 -0.98 12.41 1.07
N GLY A 15 -2.21 11.91 1.16
CA GLY A 15 -3.40 12.63 0.76
C GLY A 15 -3.80 13.74 1.77
N PRO A 16 -4.90 14.47 1.52
CA PRO A 16 -5.34 15.60 2.37
C PRO A 16 -5.46 15.28 3.85
N ALA A 17 -5.94 14.07 4.20
CA ALA A 17 -6.07 13.63 5.59
C ALA A 17 -4.70 13.45 6.26
N GLY A 18 -3.76 12.78 5.58
CA GLY A 18 -2.41 12.56 6.11
C GLY A 18 -1.60 13.85 6.23
N ILE A 19 -1.73 14.75 5.25
CA ILE A 19 -1.12 16.08 5.30
C ILE A 19 -1.66 16.87 6.50
N SER A 20 -2.98 16.86 6.70
CA SER A 20 -3.60 17.51 7.87
C SER A 20 -3.09 16.92 9.19
N ALA A 21 -2.96 15.60 9.27
CA ALA A 21 -2.39 14.92 10.44
C ALA A 21 -0.93 15.34 10.68
N ALA A 22 -0.09 15.38 9.62
CA ALA A 22 1.31 15.75 9.71
C ALA A 22 1.51 17.21 10.18
N ILE A 23 0.73 18.14 9.62
CA ILE A 23 0.72 19.56 10.05
C ILE A 23 0.38 19.65 11.54
N ASN A 24 -0.66 18.94 12.00
CA ASN A 24 -1.05 18.94 13.41
C ASN A 24 0.01 18.29 14.31
N CYS A 25 0.71 17.26 13.87
CA CYS A 25 1.85 16.68 14.59
C CYS A 25 3.00 17.69 14.73
N LYS A 26 3.33 18.40 13.65
CA LYS A 26 4.38 19.43 13.64
C LYS A 26 4.06 20.55 14.63
N ILE A 27 2.84 21.09 14.58
CA ILE A 27 2.38 22.16 15.49
C ILE A 27 2.45 21.73 16.97
N ARG A 28 2.18 20.45 17.24
CA ARG A 28 2.22 19.88 18.60
C ARG A 28 3.61 19.38 19.03
N ASN A 29 4.65 19.65 18.25
CA ASN A 29 6.02 19.20 18.51
C ASN A 29 6.12 17.68 18.74
N LYS A 30 5.35 16.88 17.99
CA LYS A 30 5.46 15.43 18.01
C LYS A 30 6.48 14.98 16.98
N SER A 31 7.28 13.98 17.33
CA SER A 31 8.12 13.30 16.35
C SER A 31 7.24 12.40 15.50
N PHE A 32 7.29 12.55 14.18
CA PHE A 32 6.47 11.75 13.28
C PHE A 32 7.23 11.41 11.99
N VAL A 33 6.69 10.44 11.26
CA VAL A 33 7.05 10.12 9.89
C VAL A 33 5.77 10.11 9.07
N LEU A 34 5.80 10.75 7.88
CA LEU A 34 4.71 10.76 6.91
C LEU A 34 5.13 9.90 5.72
N PHE A 35 4.46 8.75 5.56
CA PHE A 35 4.65 7.86 4.42
C PHE A 35 3.66 8.18 3.31
N GLY A 36 4.14 8.19 2.08
CA GLY A 36 3.29 8.39 0.90
C GLY A 36 4.11 8.80 -0.31
N GLN A 37 3.43 9.06 -1.40
CA GLN A 37 4.06 9.47 -2.65
C GLN A 37 4.44 10.96 -2.61
N ASN A 38 5.57 11.28 -3.24
CA ASN A 38 6.02 12.67 -3.38
C ASN A 38 5.05 13.51 -4.21
N GLU A 39 4.36 12.93 -5.16
CA GLU A 39 3.33 13.55 -6.00
C GLU A 39 2.03 13.84 -5.24
N LEU A 40 1.95 13.42 -3.96
CA LEU A 40 0.79 13.50 -3.08
C LEU A 40 -0.32 12.54 -3.51
N SER A 41 -1.51 13.03 -3.81
CA SER A 41 -2.67 12.22 -4.15
C SER A 41 -2.97 12.29 -5.63
N HIS A 42 -2.74 11.21 -6.36
CA HIS A 42 -3.12 11.10 -7.76
C HIS A 42 -4.63 11.26 -7.98
N LYS A 43 -5.45 10.77 -7.05
CA LYS A 43 -6.92 10.98 -7.12
C LYS A 43 -7.31 12.45 -7.04
N VAL A 44 -6.63 13.22 -6.20
CA VAL A 44 -6.83 14.66 -6.14
C VAL A 44 -6.36 15.29 -7.45
N GLU A 45 -5.17 14.93 -7.92
CA GLU A 45 -4.52 15.51 -9.11
C GLU A 45 -5.39 15.44 -10.37
N ILE A 46 -6.02 14.29 -10.63
CA ILE A 46 -6.89 14.08 -11.82
C ILE A 46 -8.25 14.78 -11.74
N SER A 47 -8.57 15.41 -10.61
CA SER A 47 -9.86 16.10 -10.44
C SER A 47 -9.85 17.43 -11.21
N GLU A 48 -10.69 17.53 -12.24
CA GLU A 48 -10.78 18.74 -13.06
C GLU A 48 -11.27 19.95 -12.25
N LYS A 49 -12.17 19.73 -11.30
CA LYS A 49 -12.75 20.78 -10.48
C LYS A 49 -13.22 20.27 -9.12
N ILE A 50 -12.72 20.90 -8.06
CA ILE A 50 -13.05 20.59 -6.68
C ILE A 50 -13.81 21.79 -6.10
N ASN A 51 -15.06 21.57 -5.68
CA ASN A 51 -15.94 22.60 -5.13
C ASN A 51 -16.21 22.42 -3.63
N ASN A 52 -15.91 21.25 -3.09
CA ASN A 52 -16.21 20.83 -1.71
C ASN A 52 -15.01 20.93 -0.76
N TYR A 53 -13.88 21.51 -1.21
CA TYR A 53 -12.74 21.75 -0.31
C TYR A 53 -12.89 23.11 0.39
N PRO A 54 -13.06 23.16 1.74
CA PRO A 54 -13.31 24.40 2.46
C PRO A 54 -12.22 25.45 2.25
N GLY A 55 -12.62 26.66 1.88
CA GLY A 55 -11.71 27.78 1.64
C GLY A 55 -11.08 27.85 0.24
N LEU A 56 -11.26 26.81 -0.58
CA LEU A 56 -10.70 26.73 -1.94
C LEU A 56 -11.77 26.31 -2.97
N PRO A 57 -12.80 27.12 -3.19
CA PRO A 57 -13.86 26.81 -4.16
C PRO A 57 -13.33 26.87 -5.61
N ASN A 58 -13.80 25.99 -6.46
CA ASN A 58 -13.44 25.91 -7.88
C ASN A 58 -11.96 25.68 -8.18
N ILE A 59 -11.22 25.08 -7.25
CA ILE A 59 -9.81 24.72 -7.45
C ILE A 59 -9.70 23.45 -8.28
N THR A 60 -8.65 23.33 -9.12
CA THR A 60 -8.31 22.05 -9.76
C THR A 60 -7.56 21.15 -8.80
N GLY A 61 -7.50 19.85 -9.10
CA GLY A 61 -6.74 18.91 -8.28
C GLY A 61 -5.24 19.22 -8.27
N GLU A 62 -4.69 19.58 -9.43
CA GLU A 62 -3.29 20.00 -9.55
C GLU A 62 -2.98 21.22 -8.68
N GLU A 63 -3.82 22.25 -8.74
CA GLU A 63 -3.67 23.44 -7.91
C GLU A 63 -3.78 23.15 -6.42
N LEU A 64 -4.67 22.22 -6.04
CA LEU A 64 -4.82 21.80 -4.64
C LEU A 64 -3.59 21.04 -4.15
N ASN A 65 -3.06 20.10 -4.94
CA ASN A 65 -1.81 19.40 -4.62
C ASN A 65 -0.65 20.40 -4.51
N ALA A 66 -0.54 21.37 -5.41
CA ALA A 66 0.49 22.42 -5.34
C ALA A 66 0.41 23.22 -4.03
N LYS A 67 -0.80 23.64 -3.61
CA LYS A 67 -0.99 24.37 -2.34
C LYS A 67 -0.67 23.51 -1.12
N MET A 68 -1.01 22.22 -1.14
CA MET A 68 -0.64 21.29 -0.09
C MET A 68 0.87 21.11 0.01
N ARG A 69 1.56 21.01 -1.13
CA ARG A 69 3.02 20.93 -1.21
C ARG A 69 3.69 22.19 -0.65
N GLU A 70 3.19 23.36 -1.05
CA GLU A 70 3.67 24.64 -0.52
C GLU A 70 3.55 24.70 1.01
N HIS A 71 2.43 24.25 1.57
CA HIS A 71 2.20 24.22 3.01
C HIS A 71 3.18 23.26 3.71
N LEU A 72 3.36 22.03 3.21
CA LEU A 72 4.34 21.08 3.76
C LEU A 72 5.74 21.67 3.77
N ASN A 73 6.17 22.28 2.64
CA ASN A 73 7.48 22.90 2.52
C ASN A 73 7.67 24.06 3.50
N SER A 74 6.65 24.92 3.67
CA SER A 74 6.70 26.04 4.61
C SER A 74 6.87 25.62 6.07
N MET A 75 6.47 24.39 6.39
CA MET A 75 6.59 23.80 7.73
C MET A 75 7.77 22.81 7.84
N GLU A 76 8.58 22.68 6.80
CA GLU A 76 9.68 21.69 6.77
C GLU A 76 9.20 20.27 7.10
N ILE A 77 8.08 19.86 6.47
CA ILE A 77 7.53 18.51 6.57
C ILE A 77 7.93 17.73 5.33
N GLU A 78 8.71 16.67 5.53
CA GLU A 78 9.15 15.78 4.46
C GLU A 78 8.22 14.57 4.36
N ILE A 79 7.99 14.10 3.13
CA ILE A 79 7.33 12.82 2.85
C ILE A 79 8.42 11.76 2.72
N THR A 80 8.23 10.66 3.41
CA THR A 80 9.03 9.45 3.22
C THR A 80 8.39 8.63 2.12
N ASP A 81 9.01 8.64 0.94
CA ASP A 81 8.53 7.91 -0.24
C ASP A 81 8.88 6.42 -0.12
N GLU A 82 8.17 5.78 0.76
CA GLU A 82 8.31 4.35 1.07
C GLU A 82 6.92 3.74 1.18
N ARG A 83 6.70 2.63 0.49
CA ARG A 83 5.45 1.89 0.57
C ARG A 83 5.43 1.00 1.81
N ILE A 84 4.44 1.20 2.68
CA ILE A 84 4.24 0.32 3.83
C ILE A 84 3.52 -0.95 3.39
N THR A 85 4.19 -2.09 3.58
CA THR A 85 3.70 -3.42 3.20
C THR A 85 3.13 -4.24 4.36
N GLY A 86 3.40 -3.80 5.60
CA GLY A 86 2.87 -4.45 6.81
C GLY A 86 3.05 -3.62 8.06
N ILE A 87 2.10 -3.72 8.98
CA ILE A 87 2.10 -3.04 10.28
C ILE A 87 1.86 -4.08 11.37
N TYR A 88 2.75 -4.15 12.33
CA TYR A 88 2.68 -5.12 13.43
C TYR A 88 2.54 -4.38 14.76
N LYS A 89 1.42 -4.62 15.47
CA LYS A 89 1.24 -4.12 16.83
C LYS A 89 2.06 -4.98 17.80
N MET A 90 2.98 -4.32 18.47
CA MET A 90 3.70 -4.87 19.61
C MET A 90 3.02 -4.36 20.92
N LYS A 91 3.55 -4.68 22.08
CA LYS A 91 2.92 -4.28 23.36
C LYS A 91 2.63 -2.77 23.43
N ASP A 92 3.63 -1.94 23.20
CA ASP A 92 3.63 -0.48 23.42
C ASP A 92 4.00 0.32 22.17
N LYS A 93 4.20 -0.36 21.03
CA LYS A 93 4.61 0.26 19.78
C LYS A 93 4.09 -0.50 18.56
N PHE A 94 4.23 0.12 17.42
CA PHE A 94 4.05 -0.49 16.11
C PHE A 94 5.39 -0.62 15.41
N THR A 95 5.57 -1.73 14.71
CA THR A 95 6.65 -1.91 13.74
C THR A 95 6.03 -1.87 12.34
N LEU A 96 6.53 -0.98 11.49
CA LEU A 96 6.09 -0.81 10.11
C LEU A 96 7.17 -1.36 9.18
N LEU A 97 6.77 -2.20 8.24
CA LEU A 97 7.64 -2.69 7.18
C LEU A 97 7.47 -1.82 5.94
N ALA A 98 8.59 -1.35 5.41
CA ALA A 98 8.66 -0.59 4.16
C ALA A 98 9.78 -1.21 3.32
N ASP A 99 9.45 -2.12 2.43
CA ASP A 99 10.41 -2.92 1.66
C ASP A 99 11.51 -3.53 2.55
N ARG A 100 12.75 -3.04 2.44
CA ARG A 100 13.89 -3.51 3.25
C ARG A 100 14.10 -2.73 4.56
N LYS A 101 13.29 -1.72 4.81
CA LYS A 101 13.41 -0.83 5.98
C LYS A 101 12.32 -1.16 7.00
N MET A 102 12.64 -0.94 8.25
CA MET A 102 11.68 -1.05 9.36
C MET A 102 11.67 0.26 10.14
N PHE A 103 10.46 0.72 10.44
CA PHE A 103 10.22 1.91 11.25
C PHE A 103 9.47 1.52 12.51
N GLU A 104 9.63 2.29 13.58
CA GLU A 104 8.93 2.07 14.84
C GLU A 104 8.21 3.34 15.26
N ALA A 105 6.95 3.21 15.70
CA ALA A 105 6.15 4.31 16.19
C ALA A 105 5.27 3.89 17.37
N ARG A 106 4.92 4.83 18.27
CA ARG A 106 4.01 4.58 19.40
C ARG A 106 2.56 4.51 18.96
N ALA A 107 2.20 5.31 17.97
CA ALA A 107 0.86 5.36 17.39
C ALA A 107 0.92 5.38 15.87
N VAL A 108 -0.16 4.95 15.22
CA VAL A 108 -0.32 4.95 13.78
C VAL A 108 -1.59 5.69 13.41
N ILE A 109 -1.53 6.51 12.36
CA ILE A 109 -2.70 7.13 11.73
C ILE A 109 -2.77 6.61 10.29
N LEU A 110 -3.82 5.86 9.98
CA LEU A 110 -4.10 5.34 8.66
C LEU A 110 -4.88 6.37 7.85
N CYS A 111 -4.29 6.91 6.80
CA CYS A 111 -4.87 7.89 5.88
C CYS A 111 -4.88 7.33 4.45
N LEU A 112 -5.38 6.10 4.30
CA LEU A 112 -5.27 5.30 3.09
C LEU A 112 -6.20 5.75 1.95
N GLY A 113 -7.07 6.74 2.20
CA GLY A 113 -8.05 7.21 1.24
C GLY A 113 -9.24 6.25 1.08
N ALA A 114 -10.13 6.57 0.13
CA ALA A 114 -11.37 5.82 -0.13
C ALA A 114 -11.19 4.64 -1.11
N GLU A 115 -9.97 4.25 -1.45
CA GLU A 115 -9.75 3.13 -2.35
C GLU A 115 -9.92 1.79 -1.64
N THR A 116 -11.10 1.20 -1.84
CA THR A 116 -11.35 -0.19 -1.47
C THR A 116 -10.79 -1.11 -2.55
N VAL A 117 -9.54 -1.46 -2.46
CA VAL A 117 -9.00 -2.57 -3.25
C VAL A 117 -9.62 -3.84 -2.68
N LYS A 118 -10.63 -4.39 -3.38
CA LYS A 118 -11.18 -5.69 -3.00
C LYS A 118 -10.14 -6.77 -3.27
N PRO A 119 -9.67 -7.49 -2.26
CA PRO A 119 -8.80 -8.63 -2.48
C PRO A 119 -9.50 -9.69 -3.35
N LEU A 120 -8.73 -10.44 -4.09
CA LEU A 120 -9.24 -11.59 -4.82
C LEU A 120 -9.64 -12.73 -3.85
N PRO A 121 -10.51 -13.64 -4.25
CA PRO A 121 -10.77 -14.87 -3.50
C PRO A 121 -9.46 -15.55 -3.11
N ASN A 122 -9.37 -15.99 -1.85
CA ASN A 122 -8.20 -16.60 -1.18
C ASN A 122 -6.94 -15.71 -1.07
N GLU A 123 -6.94 -14.47 -1.56
CA GLU A 123 -5.78 -13.57 -1.45
C GLU A 123 -5.39 -13.32 0.02
N ARG A 124 -6.38 -13.08 0.89
CA ARG A 124 -6.17 -12.86 2.33
C ARG A 124 -5.83 -14.11 3.10
N GLU A 125 -6.56 -15.18 2.84
CA GLU A 125 -6.46 -16.47 3.54
C GLU A 125 -5.08 -17.09 3.33
N LEU A 126 -4.48 -16.85 2.16
CA LEU A 126 -3.18 -17.39 1.78
C LEU A 126 -2.01 -16.41 1.95
N LEU A 127 -2.23 -15.23 2.56
CA LEU A 127 -1.17 -14.28 2.86
C LEU A 127 -0.11 -14.91 3.78
N GLY A 128 1.16 -14.82 3.38
CA GLY A 128 2.27 -15.50 4.05
C GLY A 128 2.30 -17.03 3.86
N ARG A 129 1.37 -17.57 3.04
CA ARG A 129 1.31 -18.99 2.66
C ARG A 129 1.34 -19.17 1.14
N GLY A 130 2.09 -18.30 0.49
CA GLY A 130 2.23 -18.25 -0.96
C GLY A 130 1.75 -16.95 -1.58
N VAL A 131 0.92 -16.17 -0.91
CA VAL A 131 0.59 -14.78 -1.31
C VAL A 131 1.51 -13.81 -0.58
N SER A 132 2.05 -12.84 -1.33
CA SER A 132 2.88 -11.75 -0.80
C SER A 132 2.54 -10.41 -1.47
N TYR A 133 2.77 -9.32 -0.73
CA TYR A 133 2.68 -7.94 -1.21
C TYR A 133 4.06 -7.24 -1.27
N CYS A 134 5.12 -7.97 -0.96
CA CYS A 134 6.47 -7.42 -0.90
C CYS A 134 7.45 -8.33 -1.66
N ALA A 135 7.87 -7.90 -2.83
CA ALA A 135 8.82 -8.64 -3.65
C ALA A 135 10.16 -8.85 -2.94
N THR A 136 10.68 -7.79 -2.34
CA THR A 136 12.00 -7.81 -1.69
C THR A 136 12.02 -8.56 -0.36
N CYS A 137 10.87 -8.65 0.34
CA CYS A 137 10.75 -9.39 1.60
C CYS A 137 10.75 -10.91 1.36
N ASP A 138 9.94 -11.36 0.42
CA ASP A 138 9.61 -12.77 0.26
C ASP A 138 10.16 -13.40 -1.02
N GLY A 139 10.64 -12.60 -1.99
CA GLY A 139 11.08 -13.07 -3.30
C GLY A 139 12.09 -14.20 -3.25
N MET A 140 13.05 -14.14 -2.32
CA MET A 140 14.05 -15.18 -2.15
C MET A 140 13.49 -16.56 -1.77
N LEU A 141 12.28 -16.63 -1.19
CA LEU A 141 11.59 -17.90 -0.87
C LEU A 141 11.10 -18.61 -2.13
N TYR A 142 11.04 -17.88 -3.26
CA TYR A 142 10.52 -18.35 -4.55
C TYR A 142 11.62 -18.47 -5.61
N LYS A 143 12.88 -18.50 -5.18
CA LYS A 143 14.01 -18.79 -6.08
C LYS A 143 13.80 -20.15 -6.77
N ASP A 144 13.99 -20.17 -8.08
CA ASP A 144 13.82 -21.35 -8.96
C ASP A 144 12.41 -21.96 -8.95
N LYS A 145 11.38 -21.18 -8.52
CA LYS A 145 9.95 -21.60 -8.50
C LYS A 145 9.16 -20.86 -9.56
N LYS A 146 7.93 -21.36 -9.80
CA LYS A 146 6.94 -20.70 -10.65
C LYS A 146 6.11 -19.74 -9.83
N ILE A 147 5.97 -18.51 -10.29
CA ILE A 147 5.18 -17.50 -9.59
C ILE A 147 4.23 -16.77 -10.55
N ALA A 148 3.15 -16.23 -9.99
CA ALA A 148 2.35 -15.22 -10.65
C ALA A 148 2.61 -13.86 -10.01
N VAL A 149 2.68 -12.82 -10.84
CA VAL A 149 2.86 -11.44 -10.37
C VAL A 149 1.76 -10.58 -10.98
N PHE A 150 1.03 -9.87 -10.13
CA PHE A 150 0.13 -8.80 -10.53
C PHE A 150 0.80 -7.47 -10.18
N CYS A 151 0.91 -6.57 -11.15
CA CYS A 151 1.39 -5.21 -10.95
C CYS A 151 0.38 -4.22 -11.52
N ASP A 152 -0.05 -3.25 -10.72
CA ASP A 152 -1.08 -2.29 -11.11
C ASP A 152 -0.54 -0.96 -11.61
N ASN A 153 0.80 -0.76 -11.53
CA ASN A 153 1.42 0.48 -11.95
C ASN A 153 2.85 0.29 -12.49
N ALA A 154 3.23 1.09 -13.50
CA ALA A 154 4.50 1.00 -14.19
C ALA A 154 5.72 1.35 -13.29
N ASP A 155 5.54 2.22 -12.28
CA ASP A 155 6.64 2.65 -11.40
C ASP A 155 7.12 1.54 -10.47
N SER A 156 6.28 0.52 -10.24
CA SER A 156 6.64 -0.66 -9.45
C SER A 156 7.16 -1.83 -10.29
N GLU A 157 7.40 -1.65 -11.56
CA GLU A 157 7.83 -2.73 -12.47
C GLU A 157 9.24 -3.25 -12.13
N GLU A 158 10.07 -2.46 -11.47
CA GLU A 158 11.38 -2.90 -10.94
C GLU A 158 11.25 -4.08 -9.97
N GLU A 159 10.15 -4.14 -9.20
CA GLU A 159 9.89 -5.27 -8.30
C GLU A 159 9.58 -6.57 -9.07
N VAL A 160 8.88 -6.44 -10.20
CA VAL A 160 8.60 -7.56 -11.10
C VAL A 160 9.88 -8.04 -11.77
N GLU A 161 10.74 -7.12 -12.19
CA GLU A 161 12.05 -7.43 -12.74
C GLU A 161 12.91 -8.22 -11.75
N TYR A 162 12.99 -7.75 -10.50
CA TYR A 162 13.67 -8.45 -9.41
C TYR A 162 13.12 -9.87 -9.20
N LEU A 163 11.80 -10.05 -9.16
CA LEU A 163 11.17 -11.36 -9.02
C LEU A 163 11.49 -12.29 -10.20
N SER A 164 11.55 -11.73 -11.41
CA SER A 164 11.89 -12.49 -12.62
C SER A 164 13.35 -12.98 -12.64
N GLU A 165 14.25 -12.31 -11.94
CA GLU A 165 15.64 -12.77 -11.76
C GLU A 165 15.76 -13.96 -10.81
N LEU A 166 14.78 -14.12 -9.92
CA LEU A 166 14.77 -15.20 -8.93
C LEU A 166 13.98 -16.42 -9.38
N ALA A 167 12.81 -16.20 -9.96
CA ALA A 167 11.89 -17.27 -10.32
C ALA A 167 12.30 -18.01 -11.59
N SER A 168 11.96 -19.30 -11.68
CA SER A 168 12.14 -20.10 -12.92
C SER A 168 11.17 -19.69 -14.01
N GLU A 169 9.94 -19.30 -13.64
CA GLU A 169 8.86 -18.89 -14.54
C GLU A 169 7.96 -17.87 -13.84
N VAL A 170 7.59 -16.81 -14.56
CA VAL A 170 6.72 -15.74 -14.07
C VAL A 170 5.54 -15.57 -14.98
N TYR A 171 4.33 -15.73 -14.45
CA TYR A 171 3.08 -15.33 -15.10
C TYR A 171 2.75 -13.90 -14.69
N TYR A 172 2.88 -12.96 -15.62
CA TYR A 172 2.81 -11.53 -15.34
C TYR A 172 1.49 -10.92 -15.82
N SER A 173 0.71 -10.39 -14.87
CA SER A 173 -0.55 -9.67 -15.10
C SER A 173 -0.36 -8.18 -14.82
N HIS A 174 -0.60 -7.34 -15.81
CA HIS A 174 -0.50 -5.88 -15.71
C HIS A 174 -1.59 -5.20 -16.54
N ARG A 175 -1.76 -3.87 -16.37
CA ARG A 175 -2.77 -3.06 -17.06
C ARG A 175 -2.20 -1.84 -17.77
N PHE A 176 -0.89 -1.79 -17.95
CA PHE A 176 -0.14 -0.72 -18.60
C PHE A 176 0.81 -1.34 -19.63
N GLU A 177 1.46 -0.53 -20.44
CA GLU A 177 2.49 -1.00 -21.35
C GLU A 177 3.75 -1.39 -20.58
N SER A 178 4.04 -2.68 -20.53
CA SER A 178 5.16 -3.23 -19.79
C SER A 178 6.47 -3.08 -20.58
N LYS A 179 7.56 -2.83 -19.86
CA LYS A 179 8.93 -2.79 -20.40
C LYS A 179 9.68 -4.11 -20.20
N ILE A 180 9.09 -5.08 -19.50
CA ILE A 180 9.72 -6.36 -19.23
C ILE A 180 9.66 -7.23 -20.47
N ASP A 181 10.83 -7.63 -20.95
CA ASP A 181 11.02 -8.59 -22.06
C ASP A 181 12.07 -9.61 -21.63
N LYS A 182 11.62 -10.67 -20.93
CA LYS A 182 12.50 -11.74 -20.42
C LYS A 182 11.92 -13.10 -20.80
N ALA A 183 12.79 -14.03 -21.20
CA ALA A 183 12.39 -15.35 -21.70
C ALA A 183 11.59 -16.21 -20.70
N ASN A 184 11.74 -15.96 -19.40
CA ASN A 184 11.00 -16.67 -18.34
C ASN A 184 9.75 -15.91 -17.87
N VAL A 185 9.37 -14.79 -18.52
CA VAL A 185 8.19 -14.01 -18.21
C VAL A 185 7.13 -14.20 -19.28
N THR A 186 5.96 -14.68 -18.88
CA THR A 186 4.79 -14.81 -19.75
C THR A 186 3.77 -13.74 -19.36
N HIS A 187 3.53 -12.80 -20.27
CA HIS A 187 2.50 -11.78 -20.09
C HIS A 187 1.10 -12.40 -20.24
N LEU A 188 0.26 -12.19 -19.23
CA LEU A 188 -1.10 -12.69 -19.24
C LEU A 188 -2.04 -11.70 -19.95
N GLU A 189 -2.73 -12.16 -20.99
CA GLU A 189 -3.78 -11.39 -21.65
C GLU A 189 -5.06 -11.32 -20.82
N SER A 190 -5.32 -12.39 -20.04
CA SER A 190 -6.48 -12.48 -19.15
C SER A 190 -6.10 -12.16 -17.71
N ARG A 191 -6.95 -11.38 -17.02
CA ARG A 191 -6.69 -10.96 -15.64
C ARG A 191 -6.79 -12.12 -14.65
N ILE A 192 -6.02 -12.09 -13.58
CA ILE A 192 -6.16 -12.99 -12.43
C ILE A 192 -7.47 -12.66 -11.70
N THR A 193 -8.30 -13.67 -11.42
CA THR A 193 -9.60 -13.54 -10.75
C THR A 193 -9.64 -14.22 -9.39
N ALA A 194 -8.78 -15.20 -9.13
CA ALA A 194 -8.69 -15.87 -7.84
C ALA A 194 -7.29 -16.46 -7.62
N VAL A 195 -6.93 -16.62 -6.36
CA VAL A 195 -5.80 -17.44 -5.95
C VAL A 195 -6.33 -18.83 -5.60
N ILE A 196 -5.68 -19.88 -6.09
CA ILE A 196 -6.05 -21.28 -5.81
C ILE A 196 -5.10 -21.81 -4.74
N GLY A 197 -5.68 -22.52 -3.74
CA GLY A 197 -4.90 -23.20 -2.72
C GLY A 197 -5.75 -23.66 -1.54
N ASP A 198 -5.23 -24.66 -0.84
CA ASP A 198 -5.76 -25.15 0.44
C ASP A 198 -4.58 -25.15 1.43
N GLY A 199 -4.62 -24.23 2.40
CA GLY A 199 -3.52 -24.02 3.35
C GLY A 199 -2.27 -23.35 2.79
N LYS A 200 -1.99 -23.44 1.48
CA LYS A 200 -0.94 -22.71 0.75
C LYS A 200 -1.35 -22.52 -0.71
N VAL A 201 -0.72 -21.58 -1.38
CA VAL A 201 -0.91 -21.37 -2.82
C VAL A 201 -0.53 -22.60 -3.62
N SER A 202 -1.35 -22.96 -4.59
CA SER A 202 -1.08 -23.99 -5.60
C SER A 202 -1.30 -23.51 -7.02
N GLY A 203 -1.96 -22.37 -7.22
CA GLY A 203 -2.24 -21.82 -8.55
C GLY A 203 -3.00 -20.52 -8.54
N ILE A 204 -3.34 -20.07 -9.75
CA ILE A 204 -4.22 -18.92 -10.01
C ILE A 204 -5.32 -19.30 -11.00
N GLU A 205 -6.42 -18.58 -10.97
CA GLU A 205 -7.50 -18.66 -11.96
C GLU A 205 -7.59 -17.34 -12.73
N LEU A 206 -7.71 -17.43 -14.04
CA LEU A 206 -7.86 -16.28 -14.94
C LEU A 206 -9.34 -16.05 -15.30
N ALA A 207 -9.66 -14.87 -15.82
CA ALA A 207 -11.03 -14.49 -16.17
C ALA A 207 -11.64 -15.32 -17.31
N ASP A 208 -10.81 -15.93 -18.13
CA ASP A 208 -11.23 -16.86 -19.19
C ASP A 208 -11.42 -18.31 -18.69
N GLY A 209 -11.24 -18.54 -17.40
CA GLY A 209 -11.35 -19.86 -16.76
C GLY A 209 -10.06 -20.70 -16.80
N THR A 210 -8.99 -20.20 -17.40
CA THR A 210 -7.68 -20.86 -17.40
C THR A 210 -7.13 -20.94 -15.96
N LYS A 211 -6.56 -22.09 -15.61
CA LYS A 211 -5.88 -22.30 -14.33
C LYS A 211 -4.40 -22.58 -14.59
N LEU A 212 -3.55 -21.89 -13.84
CA LEU A 212 -2.11 -22.01 -13.91
C LEU A 212 -1.55 -22.41 -12.57
N ASP A 213 -0.72 -23.44 -12.54
CA ASP A 213 -0.05 -23.90 -11.32
C ASP A 213 1.11 -22.96 -11.01
N VAL A 214 1.14 -22.43 -9.78
CA VAL A 214 2.21 -21.58 -9.27
C VAL A 214 2.48 -21.89 -7.80
N ASP A 215 3.73 -21.68 -7.39
CA ASP A 215 4.17 -21.84 -6.00
C ASP A 215 3.88 -20.60 -5.15
N GLY A 216 3.73 -19.44 -5.78
CA GLY A 216 3.45 -18.17 -5.11
C GLY A 216 2.80 -17.13 -6.02
N VAL A 217 2.15 -16.17 -5.38
CA VAL A 217 1.50 -15.03 -6.03
C VAL A 217 1.94 -13.74 -5.36
N PHE A 218 2.47 -12.81 -6.16
CA PHE A 218 2.87 -11.49 -5.70
C PHE A 218 1.90 -10.44 -6.22
N PHE A 219 1.34 -9.64 -5.32
CA PHE A 219 0.50 -8.50 -5.65
C PHE A 219 1.27 -7.21 -5.40
N ILE A 220 1.87 -6.68 -6.45
CA ILE A 220 2.57 -5.40 -6.44
C ILE A 220 1.53 -4.32 -6.74
N LYS A 221 0.93 -3.79 -5.67
CA LYS A 221 -0.18 -2.81 -5.72
C LYS A 221 0.24 -1.54 -5.00
N GLN A 222 -0.16 -0.38 -5.52
CA GLN A 222 0.05 0.90 -4.82
C GLN A 222 -0.69 0.97 -3.49
N ALA A 223 -1.90 0.42 -3.44
CA ALA A 223 -2.71 0.38 -2.23
C ALA A 223 -2.89 -1.06 -1.75
N VAL A 224 -2.59 -1.29 -0.49
CA VAL A 224 -2.87 -2.56 0.22
C VAL A 224 -4.08 -2.34 1.11
N ALA A 225 -5.00 -3.31 1.15
CA ALA A 225 -6.20 -3.21 1.98
C ALA A 225 -5.82 -3.03 3.47
N ALA A 226 -6.56 -2.20 4.18
CA ALA A 226 -6.20 -1.78 5.54
C ALA A 226 -6.06 -2.95 6.53
N ASP A 227 -6.94 -3.95 6.43
CA ASP A 227 -6.93 -5.17 7.26
C ASP A 227 -5.83 -6.18 6.87
N VAL A 228 -5.26 -6.01 5.68
CA VAL A 228 -4.04 -6.71 5.25
C VAL A 228 -2.81 -6.02 5.83
N LEU A 229 -2.75 -4.69 5.77
CA LEU A 229 -1.66 -3.92 6.37
C LEU A 229 -1.54 -4.14 7.87
N LEU A 230 -2.68 -4.15 8.58
CA LEU A 230 -2.74 -4.34 10.03
C LEU A 230 -3.74 -5.43 10.36
N ASN A 231 -3.22 -6.62 10.64
CA ASN A 231 -4.04 -7.79 10.97
C ASN A 231 -4.97 -7.52 12.17
N LYS A 232 -6.21 -8.02 12.10
CA LYS A 232 -7.31 -7.82 13.06
C LYS A 232 -7.89 -6.41 13.09
N LEU A 233 -7.56 -5.55 12.14
CA LEU A 233 -8.24 -4.28 11.98
C LEU A 233 -9.68 -4.54 11.51
N GLU A 234 -10.66 -3.96 12.20
CA GLU A 234 -12.06 -4.06 11.79
C GLU A 234 -12.33 -3.17 10.58
N VAL A 235 -12.88 -3.79 9.54
CA VAL A 235 -13.23 -3.14 8.27
C VAL A 235 -14.65 -3.56 7.89
N GLU A 236 -15.52 -2.60 7.64
CA GLU A 236 -16.88 -2.81 7.14
C GLU A 236 -17.04 -2.16 5.77
N GLN A 237 -17.56 -2.90 4.80
CA GLN A 237 -17.77 -2.45 3.42
C GLN A 237 -16.54 -1.78 2.78
N GLY A 238 -15.34 -2.23 3.17
CA GLY A 238 -14.05 -1.69 2.69
C GLY A 238 -13.55 -0.46 3.44
N SER A 239 -14.29 0.06 4.42
CA SER A 239 -13.89 1.19 5.25
C SER A 239 -13.43 0.75 6.63
N ILE A 240 -12.42 1.41 7.17
CA ILE A 240 -11.93 1.15 8.53
C ILE A 240 -12.98 1.61 9.54
N VAL A 241 -13.40 0.71 10.44
CA VAL A 241 -14.34 1.05 11.52
C VAL A 241 -13.62 1.90 12.56
N VAL A 242 -14.18 3.06 12.89
CA VAL A 242 -13.66 3.98 13.90
C VAL A 242 -14.74 4.46 14.85
N ASP A 243 -14.34 4.77 16.08
CA ASP A 243 -15.21 5.45 17.02
C ASP A 243 -15.28 6.98 16.76
N ARG A 244 -16.06 7.71 17.55
CA ARG A 244 -16.17 9.17 17.45
C ARG A 244 -14.87 9.94 17.68
N ASN A 245 -13.83 9.30 18.19
CA ASN A 245 -12.48 9.84 18.40
C ASN A 245 -11.51 9.36 17.31
N MET A 246 -11.99 8.80 16.21
CA MET A 246 -11.19 8.22 15.12
C MET A 246 -10.30 7.06 15.56
N LYS A 247 -10.58 6.40 16.69
CA LYS A 247 -9.89 5.20 17.13
C LYS A 247 -10.42 3.98 16.39
N THR A 248 -9.51 3.15 15.95
CA THR A 248 -9.84 1.84 15.34
C THR A 248 -10.01 0.76 16.43
N SER A 249 -10.32 -0.47 16.01
CA SER A 249 -10.32 -1.65 16.88
C SER A 249 -8.95 -1.97 17.53
N ILE A 250 -7.87 -1.40 17.00
CA ILE A 250 -6.49 -1.61 17.48
C ILE A 250 -6.04 -0.41 18.32
N ASP A 251 -5.75 -0.64 19.58
CA ASP A 251 -5.29 0.42 20.48
C ASP A 251 -4.01 1.11 19.99
N GLY A 252 -4.02 2.45 19.97
CA GLY A 252 -2.95 3.29 19.42
C GLY A 252 -2.97 3.42 17.89
N CYS A 253 -3.94 2.79 17.21
CA CYS A 253 -4.19 2.98 15.80
C CYS A 253 -5.44 3.83 15.58
N PHE A 254 -5.32 4.84 14.73
CA PHE A 254 -6.37 5.77 14.33
C PHE A 254 -6.53 5.72 12.81
N ALA A 255 -7.69 6.10 12.31
CA ALA A 255 -7.87 6.28 10.88
C ALA A 255 -8.58 7.59 10.58
N ALA A 256 -8.20 8.21 9.46
CA ALA A 256 -8.82 9.41 8.95
C ALA A 256 -8.93 9.33 7.43
N VAL A 257 -10.13 9.55 6.93
CA VAL A 257 -10.42 9.59 5.48
C VAL A 257 -11.27 10.83 5.23
N ILE A 258 -10.96 11.55 4.17
CA ILE A 258 -11.91 12.52 3.61
C ILE A 258 -12.82 11.69 2.71
N LEU A 259 -14.09 11.59 3.09
CA LEU A 259 -15.12 10.96 2.25
C LEU A 259 -15.45 11.90 1.10
N ASP A 260 -15.60 11.35 -0.09
CA ASP A 260 -16.07 12.06 -1.30
C ASP A 260 -17.51 12.53 -1.15
#